data_3e337d89ee88c0ff68d10da7620176b6
#
_entry.id   3e337d89ee88c0ff68d10da7620176b6
#
_cell.length_a   1.000
_cell.length_b   1.000
_cell.length_c   1.000
_cell.angle_alpha   90.00
_cell.angle_beta   90.00
_cell.angle_gamma   90.00
#
_symmetry.space_group_name_H-M   'P 1'
#
loop_
_entity.id
_entity.type
_entity.pdbx_description
1 polymer ?
#
loop_
_entity_poly.entity_id
_entity_poly.type
_entity_poly.pdbx_seq_one_letter_code
_entity_poly.pdbx_strand_id
1 'polypeptide(L)'
;MDKVLEIGGFSAGFCGRLFVQNSHQVTRIETHQPPAWASSTAMSLFLHAGKKQVQIDHKDLAELASNADIVILEAASADEATAYGFEQWSTPIKVVITPFGLSGPKRNWRATPHTLLAMGGYSQIIGDAGRAPLSLPGHYVEFQTAQFAFTAANACRFARVSNQIDVSMYESLLALSQFTTVMWSCAGKVRSRHGSDFYWVVPSNLFPCADGWVYINTVPTFWDEMTVFVGLPELIIDPRFSNNDLRMHNRDALHELIGAALLPLSKSEIRKRATAARIPAGVVQTFGEVLSD
;
A
#
# COMPACT_ATOMS: atom_id res chain seq x y z
N MET A 1 8.60 -18.90 -20.41
CA MET A 1 8.53 -17.42 -20.55
C MET A 1 7.19 -17.13 -21.18
N ASP A 2 6.27 -16.56 -20.39
CA ASP A 2 4.88 -16.38 -20.83
C ASP A 2 4.72 -15.06 -21.59
N LYS A 3 3.73 -15.03 -22.48
CA LYS A 3 3.28 -13.85 -23.22
C LYS A 3 2.15 -13.20 -22.42
N VAL A 4 2.37 -11.97 -21.97
CA VAL A 4 1.40 -11.20 -21.21
C VAL A 4 0.88 -10.04 -22.06
N LEU A 5 -0.42 -9.91 -22.18
CA LEU A 5 -1.07 -8.77 -22.81
C LEU A 5 -1.61 -7.84 -21.71
N GLU A 6 -1.24 -6.58 -21.77
CA GLU A 6 -1.63 -5.54 -20.82
C GLU A 6 -2.52 -4.50 -21.49
N ILE A 7 -3.70 -4.25 -20.91
CA ILE A 7 -4.70 -3.31 -21.41
C ILE A 7 -5.19 -2.47 -20.22
N GLY A 8 -5.10 -1.16 -20.32
CA GLY A 8 -5.74 -0.27 -19.35
C GLY A 8 -4.79 0.67 -18.61
N GLY A 9 -5.11 0.95 -17.34
CA GLY A 9 -4.58 2.03 -16.56
C GLY A 9 -3.30 1.72 -15.76
N PHE A 10 -3.21 2.33 -14.58
CA PHE A 10 -2.03 2.28 -13.74
C PHE A 10 -1.82 0.90 -13.10
N SER A 11 -2.91 0.28 -12.59
CA SER A 11 -2.80 -1.02 -11.91
C SER A 11 -2.39 -2.11 -12.90
N ALA A 12 -2.99 -2.13 -14.10
CA ALA A 12 -2.56 -3.02 -15.17
C ALA A 12 -1.10 -2.76 -15.54
N GLY A 13 -0.73 -1.48 -15.67
CA GLY A 13 0.63 -1.05 -15.97
C GLY A 13 1.65 -1.54 -14.94
N PHE A 14 1.37 -1.42 -13.66
CA PHE A 14 2.28 -1.91 -12.62
C PHE A 14 2.29 -3.44 -12.54
N CYS A 15 1.15 -4.10 -12.70
CA CYS A 15 1.09 -5.56 -12.78
C CYS A 15 1.95 -6.09 -13.95
N GLY A 16 1.83 -5.49 -15.15
CA GLY A 16 2.67 -5.83 -16.29
C GLY A 16 4.16 -5.57 -16.05
N ARG A 17 4.52 -4.49 -15.33
CA ARG A 17 5.89 -4.24 -14.90
C ARG A 17 6.44 -5.39 -14.05
N LEU A 18 5.66 -5.89 -13.09
CA LEU A 18 6.08 -7.02 -12.26
C LEU A 18 6.33 -8.27 -13.11
N PHE A 19 5.54 -8.51 -14.16
CA PHE A 19 5.81 -9.58 -15.12
C PHE A 19 7.10 -9.36 -15.90
N VAL A 20 7.39 -8.14 -16.38
CA VAL A 20 8.69 -7.83 -17.03
C VAL A 20 9.85 -8.12 -16.09
N GLN A 21 9.78 -7.69 -14.83
CA GLN A 21 10.81 -7.94 -13.83
C GLN A 21 11.04 -9.42 -13.54
N ASN A 22 10.01 -10.25 -13.78
CA ASN A 22 10.09 -11.71 -13.68
C ASN A 22 10.37 -12.40 -15.04
N SER A 23 10.95 -11.66 -15.98
CA SER A 23 11.42 -12.17 -17.28
C SER A 23 10.32 -12.69 -18.21
N HIS A 24 9.08 -12.14 -18.12
CA HIS A 24 8.01 -12.43 -19.07
C HIS A 24 7.96 -11.38 -20.20
N GLN A 25 7.42 -11.77 -21.34
CA GLN A 25 7.20 -10.86 -22.48
C GLN A 25 5.88 -10.12 -22.29
N VAL A 26 5.92 -8.83 -22.07
CA VAL A 26 4.72 -8.01 -21.90
C VAL A 26 4.50 -7.14 -23.14
N THR A 27 3.33 -7.27 -23.73
CA THR A 27 2.84 -6.37 -24.77
C THR A 27 1.74 -5.50 -24.19
N ARG A 28 1.95 -4.18 -24.21
CA ARG A 28 0.98 -3.19 -23.80
C ARG A 28 0.21 -2.65 -24.97
N ILE A 29 -1.11 -2.60 -24.83
CA ILE A 29 -1.99 -1.91 -25.77
C ILE A 29 -2.07 -0.44 -25.37
N GLU A 30 -1.68 0.45 -26.28
CA GLU A 30 -1.84 1.91 -26.09
C GLU A 30 -3.26 2.32 -26.45
N THR A 31 -3.88 3.09 -25.58
CA THR A 31 -5.19 3.69 -25.81
C THR A 31 -5.05 5.02 -26.56
N HIS A 32 -6.04 5.39 -27.37
CA HIS A 32 -6.04 6.69 -28.07
C HIS A 32 -6.11 7.92 -27.14
N GLN A 33 -6.52 7.72 -25.87
CA GLN A 33 -6.60 8.76 -24.86
C GLN A 33 -5.82 8.30 -23.61
N PRO A 34 -4.50 8.55 -23.57
CA PRO A 34 -3.71 8.19 -22.41
C PRO A 34 -4.15 9.01 -21.17
N PRO A 35 -4.17 8.39 -19.97
CA PRO A 35 -4.50 9.10 -18.75
C PRO A 35 -3.45 10.20 -18.43
N ALA A 36 -3.85 11.19 -17.64
CA ALA A 36 -3.00 12.36 -17.34
C ALA A 36 -1.61 12.01 -16.77
N TRP A 37 -1.49 10.93 -15.98
CA TRP A 37 -0.18 10.48 -15.46
C TRP A 37 0.75 9.96 -16.57
N ALA A 38 0.23 9.48 -17.68
CA ALA A 38 1.03 8.99 -18.82
C ALA A 38 1.77 10.11 -19.56
N SER A 39 1.40 11.37 -19.35
CA SER A 39 2.15 12.54 -19.85
C SER A 39 3.48 12.73 -19.12
N SER A 40 3.66 12.17 -17.93
CA SER A 40 4.93 12.19 -17.20
C SER A 40 5.90 11.16 -17.80
N THR A 41 6.99 11.61 -18.37
CA THR A 41 8.04 10.72 -18.91
C THR A 41 8.58 9.77 -17.84
N ALA A 42 8.80 10.26 -16.61
CA ALA A 42 9.31 9.45 -15.51
C ALA A 42 8.33 8.33 -15.14
N MET A 43 7.04 8.64 -15.03
CA MET A 43 6.02 7.64 -14.70
C MET A 43 5.83 6.63 -15.84
N SER A 44 5.85 7.09 -17.08
CA SER A 44 5.77 6.23 -18.25
C SER A 44 6.97 5.26 -18.31
N LEU A 45 8.18 5.76 -18.11
CA LEU A 45 9.37 4.90 -18.02
C LEU A 45 9.27 3.91 -16.85
N PHE A 46 8.85 4.38 -15.69
CA PHE A 46 8.67 3.51 -14.52
C PHE A 46 7.72 2.35 -14.80
N LEU A 47 6.55 2.62 -15.39
CA LEU A 47 5.54 1.59 -15.63
C LEU A 47 5.84 0.72 -16.85
N HIS A 48 6.46 1.27 -17.90
CA HIS A 48 6.45 0.63 -19.22
C HIS A 48 7.83 0.24 -19.76
N ALA A 49 8.92 0.53 -19.04
CA ALA A 49 10.24 0.07 -19.46
C ALA A 49 10.28 -1.45 -19.64
N GLY A 50 10.84 -1.90 -20.77
CA GLY A 50 10.95 -3.32 -21.11
C GLY A 50 9.69 -3.96 -21.70
N LYS A 51 8.59 -3.22 -21.89
CA LYS A 51 7.39 -3.68 -22.57
C LYS A 51 7.42 -3.33 -24.05
N LYS A 52 6.83 -4.22 -24.87
CA LYS A 52 6.47 -3.88 -26.24
C LYS A 52 5.18 -3.06 -26.20
N GLN A 53 5.17 -1.88 -26.81
CA GLN A 53 4.00 -1.03 -26.92
C GLN A 53 3.44 -1.12 -28.33
N VAL A 54 2.14 -1.33 -28.45
CA VAL A 54 1.45 -1.45 -29.74
C VAL A 54 0.14 -0.67 -29.72
N GLN A 55 -0.17 -0.04 -30.85
CA GLN A 55 -1.49 0.51 -31.13
C GLN A 55 -2.23 -0.44 -32.04
N ILE A 56 -3.46 -0.77 -31.72
CA ILE A 56 -4.28 -1.70 -32.48
C ILE A 56 -5.71 -1.17 -32.59
N ASP A 57 -6.40 -1.60 -33.64
CA ASP A 57 -7.85 -1.46 -33.70
C ASP A 57 -8.52 -2.42 -32.73
N HIS A 58 -9.69 -2.04 -32.23
CA HIS A 58 -10.46 -2.86 -31.26
C HIS A 58 -10.81 -4.25 -31.84
N LYS A 59 -10.97 -4.36 -33.16
CA LYS A 59 -11.26 -5.64 -33.87
C LYS A 59 -10.12 -6.66 -33.75
N ASP A 60 -8.87 -6.21 -33.63
CA ASP A 60 -7.69 -7.08 -33.60
C ASP A 60 -7.33 -7.49 -32.14
N LEU A 61 -8.00 -6.90 -31.15
CA LEU A 61 -7.73 -7.14 -29.74
C LEU A 61 -8.03 -8.58 -29.32
N ALA A 62 -9.15 -9.14 -29.78
CA ALA A 62 -9.56 -10.51 -29.44
C ALA A 62 -8.56 -11.56 -29.90
N GLU A 63 -7.96 -11.38 -31.07
CA GLU A 63 -6.92 -12.26 -31.60
C GLU A 63 -5.65 -12.17 -30.77
N LEU A 64 -5.19 -10.95 -30.48
CA LEU A 64 -4.01 -10.73 -29.63
C LEU A 64 -4.20 -11.29 -28.23
N ALA A 65 -5.37 -11.08 -27.63
CA ALA A 65 -5.70 -11.60 -26.32
C ALA A 65 -5.70 -13.13 -26.31
N SER A 66 -6.30 -13.76 -27.32
CA SER A 66 -6.36 -15.22 -27.42
C SER A 66 -5.01 -15.89 -27.68
N ASN A 67 -4.04 -15.15 -28.19
CA ASN A 67 -2.66 -15.60 -28.41
C ASN A 67 -1.73 -15.35 -27.21
N ALA A 68 -2.23 -14.74 -26.13
CA ALA A 68 -1.49 -14.51 -24.89
C ALA A 68 -1.73 -15.64 -23.87
N ASP A 69 -0.73 -15.91 -23.04
CA ASP A 69 -0.84 -16.83 -21.91
C ASP A 69 -1.59 -16.19 -20.74
N ILE A 70 -1.41 -14.88 -20.59
CA ILE A 70 -2.02 -14.07 -19.53
C ILE A 70 -2.52 -12.75 -20.14
N VAL A 71 -3.74 -12.36 -19.83
CA VAL A 71 -4.26 -11.01 -20.12
C VAL A 71 -4.53 -10.28 -18.83
N ILE A 72 -4.10 -9.01 -18.76
CA ILE A 72 -4.40 -8.07 -17.69
C ILE A 72 -5.25 -6.95 -18.29
N LEU A 73 -6.49 -6.86 -17.87
CA LEU A 73 -7.45 -5.84 -18.32
C LEU A 73 -7.84 -4.97 -17.12
N GLU A 74 -7.58 -3.68 -17.17
CA GLU A 74 -8.13 -2.71 -16.24
C GLU A 74 -9.20 -1.86 -16.91
N ALA A 75 -10.39 -1.81 -16.31
CA ALA A 75 -11.53 -1.07 -16.81
C ALA A 75 -12.18 -0.24 -15.69
N ALA A 76 -12.88 0.84 -16.05
CA ALA A 76 -13.51 1.74 -15.09
C ALA A 76 -14.81 1.18 -14.46
N SER A 77 -15.34 0.06 -15.00
CA SER A 77 -16.52 -0.63 -14.48
C SER A 77 -16.63 -2.04 -15.07
N ALA A 78 -17.54 -2.86 -14.53
CA ALA A 78 -17.83 -4.18 -15.08
C ALA A 78 -18.39 -4.10 -16.51
N ASP A 79 -19.29 -3.16 -16.79
CA ASP A 79 -19.87 -2.99 -18.14
C ASP A 79 -18.78 -2.58 -19.15
N GLU A 80 -17.84 -1.73 -18.76
CA GLU A 80 -16.71 -1.37 -19.61
C GLU A 80 -15.78 -2.57 -19.84
N ALA A 81 -15.51 -3.38 -18.82
CA ALA A 81 -14.75 -4.62 -18.99
C ALA A 81 -15.45 -5.58 -19.96
N THR A 82 -16.76 -5.77 -19.81
CA THR A 82 -17.55 -6.61 -20.71
C THR A 82 -17.53 -6.09 -22.15
N ALA A 83 -17.52 -4.77 -22.36
CA ALA A 83 -17.43 -4.17 -23.68
C ALA A 83 -16.11 -4.50 -24.43
N TYR A 84 -15.04 -4.86 -23.72
CA TYR A 84 -13.82 -5.40 -24.32
C TYR A 84 -14.00 -6.83 -24.88
N GLY A 85 -15.04 -7.55 -24.48
CA GLY A 85 -15.29 -8.93 -24.90
C GLY A 85 -14.40 -9.98 -24.24
N PHE A 86 -13.79 -9.66 -23.09
CA PHE A 86 -12.81 -10.53 -22.42
C PHE A 86 -13.33 -11.91 -22.06
N GLU A 87 -14.63 -12.06 -21.87
CA GLU A 87 -15.28 -13.35 -21.57
C GLU A 87 -15.08 -14.36 -22.71
N GLN A 88 -15.01 -13.87 -23.94
CA GLN A 88 -14.90 -14.69 -25.17
C GLN A 88 -13.45 -15.02 -25.53
N TRP A 89 -12.46 -14.42 -24.87
CA TRP A 89 -11.05 -14.69 -25.15
C TRP A 89 -10.66 -16.09 -24.65
N SER A 90 -9.94 -16.83 -25.46
CA SER A 90 -9.45 -18.17 -25.12
C SER A 90 -8.18 -18.16 -24.25
N THR A 91 -7.72 -16.99 -23.82
CA THR A 91 -6.56 -16.81 -22.94
C THR A 91 -6.71 -17.66 -21.68
N PRO A 92 -5.70 -18.48 -21.30
CA PRO A 92 -5.78 -19.34 -20.12
C PRO A 92 -5.98 -18.57 -18.80
N ILE A 93 -5.26 -17.46 -18.61
CA ILE A 93 -5.33 -16.66 -17.38
C ILE A 93 -5.79 -15.25 -17.75
N LYS A 94 -6.98 -14.88 -17.31
CA LYS A 94 -7.58 -13.56 -17.53
C LYS A 94 -7.70 -12.84 -16.19
N VAL A 95 -6.99 -11.73 -16.03
CA VAL A 95 -7.06 -10.85 -14.85
C VAL A 95 -7.85 -9.61 -15.23
N VAL A 96 -8.97 -9.38 -14.59
CA VAL A 96 -9.81 -8.19 -14.81
C VAL A 96 -9.80 -7.34 -13.54
N ILE A 97 -9.33 -6.12 -13.67
CA ILE A 97 -9.21 -5.14 -12.59
C ILE A 97 -10.29 -4.07 -12.79
N THR A 98 -11.13 -3.86 -11.78
CA THR A 98 -12.12 -2.78 -11.79
C THR A 98 -12.23 -2.13 -10.40
N PRO A 99 -12.82 -0.95 -10.26
CA PRO A 99 -12.96 -0.31 -8.95
C PRO A 99 -13.71 -1.18 -7.93
N PHE A 100 -14.77 -1.92 -8.33
CA PHE A 100 -15.64 -2.65 -7.42
C PHE A 100 -15.85 -4.12 -7.76
N GLY A 101 -15.08 -4.68 -8.67
CA GLY A 101 -15.25 -6.06 -9.17
C GLY A 101 -16.30 -6.18 -10.28
N LEU A 102 -16.39 -7.39 -10.82
CA LEU A 102 -17.32 -7.71 -11.93
C LEU A 102 -18.73 -8.04 -11.44
N SER A 103 -18.94 -8.20 -10.15
CA SER A 103 -20.20 -8.61 -9.54
C SER A 103 -20.64 -7.65 -8.42
N GLY A 104 -21.84 -7.88 -7.88
CA GLY A 104 -22.35 -7.09 -6.77
C GLY A 104 -23.01 -5.75 -7.16
N PRO A 105 -23.58 -5.03 -6.18
CA PRO A 105 -24.43 -3.86 -6.43
C PRO A 105 -23.66 -2.63 -6.93
N LYS A 106 -22.33 -2.59 -6.74
CA LYS A 106 -21.48 -1.45 -7.13
C LYS A 106 -20.66 -1.72 -8.40
N ARG A 107 -20.80 -2.88 -9.05
CA ARG A 107 -19.96 -3.30 -10.18
C ARG A 107 -19.79 -2.24 -11.28
N ASN A 108 -20.79 -1.40 -11.49
CA ASN A 108 -20.79 -0.37 -12.52
C ASN A 108 -20.51 1.05 -11.97
N TRP A 109 -20.20 1.17 -10.69
CA TRP A 109 -19.77 2.44 -10.15
C TRP A 109 -18.35 2.76 -10.63
N ARG A 110 -18.15 4.03 -10.93
CA ARG A 110 -16.82 4.58 -11.22
C ARG A 110 -16.24 5.20 -9.94
N ALA A 111 -14.94 5.05 -9.75
CA ALA A 111 -14.25 5.62 -8.61
C ALA A 111 -12.86 6.13 -9.00
N THR A 112 -12.35 7.04 -8.19
CA THR A 112 -10.94 7.42 -8.20
C THR A 112 -10.24 6.76 -7.01
N PRO A 113 -8.88 6.65 -7.00
CA PRO A 113 -8.15 6.12 -5.85
C PRO A 113 -8.51 6.80 -4.53
N HIS A 114 -8.66 8.13 -4.52
CA HIS A 114 -9.04 8.88 -3.31
C HIS A 114 -10.46 8.57 -2.83
N THR A 115 -11.42 8.39 -3.75
CA THR A 115 -12.79 8.00 -3.37
C THR A 115 -12.81 6.58 -2.81
N LEU A 116 -11.99 5.66 -3.34
CA LEU A 116 -11.85 4.31 -2.81
C LEU A 116 -11.21 4.30 -1.41
N LEU A 117 -10.18 5.11 -1.16
CA LEU A 117 -9.59 5.28 0.17
C LEU A 117 -10.60 5.81 1.19
N ALA A 118 -11.42 6.78 0.80
CA ALA A 118 -12.48 7.33 1.65
C ALA A 118 -13.56 6.27 1.96
N MET A 119 -14.06 5.58 0.94
CA MET A 119 -15.07 4.52 1.08
C MET A 119 -14.54 3.29 1.83
N GLY A 120 -13.26 2.96 1.67
CA GLY A 120 -12.59 1.84 2.34
C GLY A 120 -12.19 2.14 3.80
N GLY A 121 -12.52 3.32 4.33
CA GLY A 121 -12.26 3.69 5.73
C GLY A 121 -10.85 4.18 6.02
N TYR A 122 -9.95 4.21 5.04
CA TYR A 122 -8.55 4.65 5.23
C TYR A 122 -8.47 6.11 5.67
N SER A 123 -9.22 7.00 5.01
CA SER A 123 -9.24 8.42 5.40
C SER A 123 -9.74 8.62 6.83
N GLN A 124 -10.66 7.76 7.33
CA GLN A 124 -11.18 7.85 8.68
C GLN A 124 -10.12 7.62 9.76
N ILE A 125 -9.06 6.87 9.47
CA ILE A 125 -8.02 6.48 10.45
C ILE A 125 -6.71 7.25 10.28
N ILE A 126 -6.59 8.14 9.31
CA ILE A 126 -5.36 8.89 9.01
C ILE A 126 -5.53 10.36 9.41
N GLY A 127 -4.59 10.86 10.21
CA GLY A 127 -4.53 12.25 10.67
C GLY A 127 -4.85 12.42 12.15
N ASP A 128 -4.93 13.66 12.60
CA ASP A 128 -5.22 14.01 13.99
C ASP A 128 -6.72 13.94 14.29
N ALA A 129 -7.08 13.55 15.52
CA ALA A 129 -8.48 13.38 15.93
C ALA A 129 -9.32 14.65 15.78
N GLY A 130 -8.74 15.82 16.09
CA GLY A 130 -9.41 17.13 16.05
C GLY A 130 -9.41 17.81 14.67
N ARG A 131 -8.86 17.16 13.62
CA ARG A 131 -8.71 17.75 12.28
C ARG A 131 -9.47 16.95 11.23
N ALA A 132 -9.59 17.51 10.04
CA ALA A 132 -10.17 16.80 8.90
C ALA A 132 -9.36 15.54 8.58
N PRO A 133 -10.02 14.45 8.11
CA PRO A 133 -9.35 13.26 7.61
C PRO A 133 -8.32 13.56 6.53
N LEU A 134 -7.23 12.80 6.52
CA LEU A 134 -6.22 12.86 5.47
C LEU A 134 -6.38 11.67 4.51
N SER A 135 -5.81 11.81 3.33
CA SER A 135 -5.72 10.73 2.35
C SER A 135 -4.26 10.32 2.15
N LEU A 136 -4.05 9.07 1.75
CA LEU A 136 -2.72 8.60 1.35
C LEU A 136 -2.33 9.26 0.02
N PRO A 137 -1.09 9.74 -0.11
CA PRO A 137 -0.60 10.32 -1.35
C PRO A 137 -0.23 9.25 -2.38
N GLY A 138 -0.11 9.68 -3.65
CA GLY A 138 0.37 8.85 -4.74
C GLY A 138 -0.61 7.76 -5.16
N HIS A 139 -0.07 6.69 -5.73
CA HIS A 139 -0.80 5.58 -6.35
C HIS A 139 -0.93 4.35 -5.44
N TYR A 140 -1.21 4.56 -4.15
CA TYR A 140 -1.28 3.48 -3.17
C TYR A 140 -2.30 2.40 -3.55
N VAL A 141 -3.50 2.80 -3.96
CA VAL A 141 -4.58 1.87 -4.34
C VAL A 141 -4.17 1.02 -5.53
N GLU A 142 -3.65 1.67 -6.55
CA GLU A 142 -3.29 1.02 -7.81
C GLU A 142 -2.10 0.07 -7.62
N PHE A 143 -1.08 0.47 -6.85
CA PHE A 143 0.04 -0.40 -6.53
C PHE A 143 -0.40 -1.67 -5.79
N GLN A 144 -1.24 -1.53 -4.77
CA GLN A 144 -1.74 -2.66 -3.99
C GLN A 144 -2.59 -3.60 -4.85
N THR A 145 -3.53 -3.04 -5.61
CA THR A 145 -4.36 -3.81 -6.54
C THR A 145 -3.53 -4.61 -7.54
N ALA A 146 -2.52 -3.97 -8.12
CA ALA A 146 -1.63 -4.62 -9.07
C ALA A 146 -0.86 -5.80 -8.47
N GLN A 147 -0.46 -5.70 -7.18
CA GLN A 147 0.20 -6.79 -6.46
C GLN A 147 -0.74 -7.97 -6.23
N PHE A 148 -2.01 -7.71 -5.86
CA PHE A 148 -3.03 -8.77 -5.79
C PHE A 148 -3.23 -9.45 -7.15
N ALA A 149 -3.38 -8.66 -8.22
CA ALA A 149 -3.54 -9.14 -9.57
C ALA A 149 -2.36 -10.03 -10.02
N PHE A 150 -1.13 -9.54 -9.81
CA PHE A 150 0.09 -10.28 -10.13
C PHE A 150 0.20 -11.58 -9.32
N THR A 151 -0.08 -11.54 -8.03
CA THR A 151 0.00 -12.71 -7.15
C THR A 151 -1.01 -13.79 -7.56
N ALA A 152 -2.26 -13.39 -7.82
CA ALA A 152 -3.31 -14.32 -8.23
C ALA A 152 -3.02 -14.94 -9.61
N ALA A 153 -2.54 -14.14 -10.57
CA ALA A 153 -2.14 -14.65 -11.89
C ALA A 153 -0.98 -15.67 -11.76
N ASN A 154 0.03 -15.39 -10.94
CA ASN A 154 1.13 -16.33 -10.71
C ASN A 154 0.67 -17.60 -9.98
N ALA A 155 -0.28 -17.50 -9.04
CA ALA A 155 -0.86 -18.68 -8.41
C ALA A 155 -1.50 -19.63 -9.43
N CYS A 156 -2.31 -19.09 -10.36
CA CYS A 156 -2.89 -19.88 -11.46
C CYS A 156 -1.81 -20.47 -12.37
N ARG A 157 -0.79 -19.67 -12.70
CA ARG A 157 0.33 -20.09 -13.54
C ARG A 157 1.11 -21.24 -12.91
N PHE A 158 1.47 -21.15 -11.63
CA PHE A 158 2.17 -22.22 -10.92
C PHE A 158 1.32 -23.48 -10.76
N ALA A 159 0.04 -23.32 -10.51
CA ALA A 159 -0.90 -24.43 -10.44
C ALA A 159 -1.26 -25.02 -11.83
N ARG A 160 -0.87 -24.37 -12.91
CA ARG A 160 -1.20 -24.74 -14.31
C ARG A 160 -2.72 -24.84 -14.54
N VAL A 161 -3.46 -23.92 -13.96
CA VAL A 161 -4.92 -23.84 -14.13
C VAL A 161 -5.30 -22.62 -14.95
N SER A 162 -6.27 -22.81 -15.82
CA SER A 162 -6.93 -21.69 -16.52
C SER A 162 -7.97 -21.10 -15.61
N ASN A 163 -7.99 -19.75 -15.50
CA ASN A 163 -8.94 -19.06 -14.63
C ASN A 163 -9.19 -17.62 -15.09
N GLN A 164 -10.38 -17.13 -14.76
CA GLN A 164 -10.71 -15.71 -14.81
C GLN A 164 -10.65 -15.16 -13.36
N ILE A 165 -9.81 -14.18 -13.18
CA ILE A 165 -9.51 -13.56 -11.89
C ILE A 165 -10.15 -12.18 -11.87
N ASP A 166 -11.14 -12.00 -11.00
CA ASP A 166 -11.77 -10.71 -10.71
C ASP A 166 -11.01 -10.00 -9.58
N VAL A 167 -10.46 -8.82 -9.85
CA VAL A 167 -9.70 -8.03 -8.88
C VAL A 167 -10.39 -6.69 -8.67
N SER A 168 -11.09 -6.56 -7.57
CA SER A 168 -11.68 -5.31 -7.13
C SER A 168 -10.64 -4.44 -6.40
N MET A 169 -10.44 -3.20 -6.84
CA MET A 169 -9.59 -2.24 -6.13
C MET A 169 -10.10 -1.98 -4.71
N TYR A 170 -11.42 -1.90 -4.54
CA TYR A 170 -12.07 -1.70 -3.25
C TYR A 170 -11.85 -2.87 -2.29
N GLU A 171 -12.01 -4.10 -2.77
CA GLU A 171 -11.81 -5.31 -1.95
C GLU A 171 -10.33 -5.52 -1.60
N SER A 172 -9.42 -5.14 -2.50
CA SER A 172 -7.98 -5.12 -2.22
C SER A 172 -7.66 -4.21 -1.02
N LEU A 173 -8.28 -3.02 -0.94
CA LEU A 173 -8.16 -2.13 0.22
C LEU A 173 -8.77 -2.74 1.48
N LEU A 174 -9.95 -3.38 1.38
CA LEU A 174 -10.59 -4.03 2.53
C LEU A 174 -9.73 -5.19 3.07
N ALA A 175 -9.10 -5.97 2.20
CA ALA A 175 -8.19 -7.03 2.60
C ALA A 175 -6.98 -6.50 3.38
N LEU A 176 -6.43 -5.33 3.00
CA LEU A 176 -5.33 -4.69 3.71
C LEU A 176 -5.77 -4.04 5.04
N SER A 177 -7.04 -3.73 5.20
CA SER A 177 -7.60 -3.14 6.42
C SER A 177 -8.12 -4.19 7.42
N GLN A 178 -7.79 -5.46 7.23
CA GLN A 178 -8.32 -6.59 8.01
C GLN A 178 -8.27 -6.37 9.53
N PHE A 179 -7.19 -5.77 10.06
CA PHE A 179 -7.08 -5.50 11.49
C PHE A 179 -8.20 -4.56 11.98
N THR A 180 -8.48 -3.49 11.25
CA THR A 180 -9.52 -2.51 11.58
C THR A 180 -10.92 -3.10 11.39
N THR A 181 -11.14 -3.88 10.33
CA THR A 181 -12.42 -4.53 10.06
C THR A 181 -12.73 -5.61 11.08
N VAL A 182 -11.73 -6.40 11.53
CA VAL A 182 -11.89 -7.42 12.59
C VAL A 182 -12.16 -6.78 13.94
N MET A 183 -11.50 -5.67 14.28
CA MET A 183 -11.82 -4.92 15.51
C MET A 183 -13.29 -4.54 15.60
N TRP A 184 -13.87 -4.08 14.50
CA TRP A 184 -15.28 -3.72 14.47
C TRP A 184 -16.18 -4.96 14.49
N SER A 185 -15.92 -5.95 13.63
CA SER A 185 -16.79 -7.12 13.50
C SER A 185 -16.79 -8.02 14.73
N CYS A 186 -15.66 -8.16 15.44
CA CYS A 186 -15.53 -9.02 16.61
C CYS A 186 -15.78 -8.29 17.94
N ALA A 187 -15.50 -6.99 18.02
CA ALA A 187 -15.55 -6.25 19.29
C ALA A 187 -16.38 -4.96 19.22
N GLY A 188 -17.00 -4.62 18.08
CA GLY A 188 -17.76 -3.39 17.89
C GLY A 188 -16.92 -2.11 18.03
N LYS A 189 -15.57 -2.22 18.03
CA LYS A 189 -14.68 -1.09 18.22
C LYS A 189 -14.45 -0.34 16.92
N VAL A 190 -14.79 0.94 16.90
CA VAL A 190 -14.49 1.85 15.80
C VAL A 190 -13.13 2.47 16.03
N ARG A 191 -12.19 2.24 15.12
CA ARG A 191 -10.88 2.86 15.15
C ARG A 191 -10.99 4.33 14.72
N SER A 192 -10.35 5.22 15.46
CA SER A 192 -10.29 6.66 15.18
C SER A 192 -8.89 7.10 14.75
N ARG A 193 -8.74 8.40 14.44
CA ARG A 193 -7.45 9.04 14.17
C ARG A 193 -6.71 9.30 15.48
N HIS A 194 -5.41 9.08 15.47
CA HIS A 194 -4.51 9.28 16.63
C HIS A 194 -3.24 10.03 16.22
N GLY A 195 -3.23 10.77 15.10
CA GLY A 195 -2.01 11.39 14.58
C GLY A 195 -0.98 10.34 14.19
N SER A 196 0.23 10.50 14.70
CA SER A 196 1.34 9.53 14.55
C SER A 196 1.37 8.46 15.63
N ASP A 197 0.51 8.56 16.64
CA ASP A 197 0.49 7.65 17.78
C ASP A 197 -0.19 6.31 17.42
N PHE A 198 0.39 5.22 17.90
CA PHE A 198 -0.21 3.91 17.77
C PHE A 198 -1.05 3.60 19.00
N TYR A 199 -2.30 3.27 18.79
CA TYR A 199 -3.33 3.19 19.84
C TYR A 199 -3.26 1.96 20.76
N TRP A 200 -2.26 1.09 20.59
CA TRP A 200 -2.18 -0.20 21.31
C TRP A 200 -0.98 -0.36 22.24
N VAL A 201 0.14 0.26 21.91
CA VAL A 201 1.39 0.19 22.71
C VAL A 201 2.04 1.56 22.78
N VAL A 202 2.68 1.82 23.92
CA VAL A 202 3.36 3.09 24.20
C VAL A 202 4.75 2.81 24.78
N PRO A 203 5.81 3.47 24.23
CA PRO A 203 5.78 4.47 23.17
C PRO A 203 5.72 3.83 21.77
N SER A 204 4.87 4.39 20.91
CA SER A 204 4.85 4.10 19.49
C SER A 204 4.39 5.36 18.76
N ASN A 205 5.32 6.27 18.46
CA ASN A 205 5.02 7.60 17.96
C ASN A 205 6.21 8.23 17.22
N LEU A 206 5.96 9.36 16.55
CA LEU A 206 6.98 10.27 16.03
C LEU A 206 7.44 11.23 17.12
N PHE A 207 8.76 11.35 17.27
CA PHE A 207 9.39 12.30 18.19
C PHE A 207 10.32 13.25 17.43
N PRO A 208 10.38 14.54 17.83
CA PRO A 208 11.35 15.47 17.25
C PRO A 208 12.77 15.13 17.70
N CYS A 209 13.74 15.41 16.84
CA CYS A 209 15.17 15.34 17.13
C CYS A 209 15.88 16.58 16.55
N ALA A 210 17.18 16.73 16.78
CA ALA A 210 17.90 17.96 16.45
C ALA A 210 17.84 18.35 14.95
N ASP A 211 17.73 17.38 14.05
CA ASP A 211 17.75 17.57 12.60
C ASP A 211 16.56 16.90 11.87
N GLY A 212 15.46 16.64 12.59
CA GLY A 212 14.25 16.08 12.00
C GLY A 212 13.37 15.30 12.96
N TRP A 213 12.98 14.09 12.57
CA TRP A 213 12.04 13.24 13.32
C TRP A 213 12.52 11.80 13.38
N VAL A 214 12.15 11.09 14.44
CA VAL A 214 12.33 9.66 14.61
C VAL A 214 11.00 9.00 14.97
N TYR A 215 10.68 7.86 14.34
CA TYR A 215 9.60 7.00 14.78
C TYR A 215 10.15 5.91 15.67
N ILE A 216 9.60 5.77 16.88
CA ILE A 216 9.90 4.67 17.80
C ILE A 216 8.67 3.79 17.87
N ASN A 217 8.87 2.48 17.77
CA ASN A 217 7.82 1.49 17.98
C ASN A 217 8.31 0.44 18.96
N THR A 218 7.85 0.49 20.20
CA THR A 218 8.30 -0.38 21.27
C THR A 218 7.17 -1.30 21.73
N VAL A 219 7.36 -2.61 21.56
CA VAL A 219 6.48 -3.60 22.22
C VAL A 219 6.84 -3.72 23.71
N PRO A 220 5.90 -4.14 24.57
CA PRO A 220 6.10 -4.16 26.02
C PRO A 220 7.35 -4.89 26.52
N THR A 221 7.81 -5.91 25.76
CA THR A 221 9.00 -6.72 26.11
C THR A 221 10.33 -5.99 25.92
N PHE A 222 10.36 -4.87 25.17
CA PHE A 222 11.55 -4.06 24.95
C PHE A 222 11.55 -2.76 25.77
N TRP A 223 10.77 -2.72 26.87
CA TRP A 223 10.63 -1.51 27.67
C TRP A 223 11.95 -1.04 28.27
N ASP A 224 12.68 -1.93 28.92
CA ASP A 224 13.91 -1.61 29.62
C ASP A 224 15.00 -1.13 28.63
N GLU A 225 15.17 -1.86 27.54
CA GLU A 225 16.11 -1.48 26.47
C GLU A 225 15.74 -0.16 25.81
N MET A 226 14.45 0.11 25.66
CA MET A 226 13.96 1.37 25.08
C MET A 226 14.28 2.55 26.00
N THR A 227 14.08 2.42 27.32
CA THR A 227 14.40 3.49 28.29
C THR A 227 15.90 3.80 28.31
N VAL A 228 16.75 2.77 28.22
CA VAL A 228 18.20 2.92 28.10
C VAL A 228 18.56 3.59 26.76
N PHE A 229 17.94 3.17 25.67
CA PHE A 229 18.16 3.76 24.35
C PHE A 229 17.88 5.27 24.32
N VAL A 230 16.77 5.71 24.90
CA VAL A 230 16.43 7.16 24.97
C VAL A 230 17.22 7.91 26.00
N GLY A 231 17.96 7.21 26.89
CA GLY A 231 18.77 7.81 27.95
C GLY A 231 17.99 8.14 29.23
N LEU A 232 16.89 7.43 29.48
CA LEU A 232 16.00 7.61 30.65
C LEU A 232 15.81 6.28 31.42
N PRO A 233 16.88 5.62 31.89
CA PRO A 233 16.77 4.31 32.54
C PRO A 233 15.94 4.36 33.84
N GLU A 234 15.80 5.52 34.46
CA GLU A 234 14.95 5.73 35.67
C GLU A 234 13.46 5.42 35.39
N LEU A 235 13.01 5.47 34.14
CA LEU A 235 11.62 5.11 33.77
C LEU A 235 11.31 3.64 34.00
N ILE A 236 12.34 2.77 34.13
CA ILE A 236 12.14 1.32 34.40
C ILE A 236 11.43 1.13 35.73
N ILE A 237 11.80 1.92 36.73
CA ILE A 237 11.26 1.83 38.10
C ILE A 237 10.17 2.85 38.39
N ASP A 238 9.81 3.71 37.44
CA ASP A 238 8.73 4.68 37.63
C ASP A 238 7.36 3.96 37.62
N PRO A 239 6.61 4.05 38.75
CA PRO A 239 5.35 3.34 38.88
C PRO A 239 4.30 3.75 37.83
N ARG A 240 4.42 4.95 37.27
CA ARG A 240 3.51 5.43 36.20
C ARG A 240 3.66 4.63 34.90
N PHE A 241 4.81 3.96 34.70
CA PHE A 241 5.16 3.29 33.42
C PHE A 241 5.47 1.80 33.56
N SER A 242 5.16 1.21 34.71
CA SER A 242 5.53 -0.18 35.05
C SER A 242 4.90 -1.26 34.15
N ASN A 243 3.81 -0.95 33.47
CA ASN A 243 3.18 -1.83 32.48
C ASN A 243 2.55 -1.03 31.34
N ASN A 244 2.13 -1.71 30.27
CA ASN A 244 1.60 -1.02 29.10
C ASN A 244 0.31 -0.24 29.37
N ASP A 245 -0.57 -0.72 30.24
CA ASP A 245 -1.83 -0.04 30.56
C ASP A 245 -1.57 1.28 31.29
N LEU A 246 -0.62 1.27 32.22
CA LEU A 246 -0.18 2.50 32.93
C LEU A 246 0.55 3.45 31.98
N ARG A 247 1.38 2.95 31.06
CA ARG A 247 1.98 3.77 30.00
C ARG A 247 0.93 4.39 29.10
N MET A 248 -0.09 3.63 28.71
CA MET A 248 -1.23 4.15 27.92
C MET A 248 -2.00 5.24 28.66
N HIS A 249 -2.20 5.06 29.99
CA HIS A 249 -2.87 6.06 30.82
C HIS A 249 -2.05 7.35 30.97
N ASN A 250 -0.74 7.22 31.14
CA ASN A 250 0.20 8.33 31.33
C ASN A 250 0.96 8.69 30.04
N ARG A 251 0.36 8.38 28.87
CA ARG A 251 1.00 8.50 27.57
C ARG A 251 1.60 9.86 27.29
N ASP A 252 0.86 10.92 27.56
CA ASP A 252 1.28 12.27 27.22
C ASP A 252 2.53 12.67 28.02
N ALA A 253 2.57 12.34 29.31
CA ALA A 253 3.75 12.57 30.17
C ALA A 253 4.95 11.75 29.68
N LEU A 254 4.75 10.50 29.26
CA LEU A 254 5.81 9.66 28.72
C LEU A 254 6.36 10.21 27.41
N HIS A 255 5.48 10.63 26.51
CA HIS A 255 5.88 11.21 25.22
C HIS A 255 6.65 12.53 25.40
N GLU A 256 6.27 13.37 26.38
CA GLU A 256 7.01 14.59 26.71
C GLU A 256 8.42 14.28 27.18
N LEU A 257 8.60 13.32 28.11
CA LEU A 257 9.92 12.90 28.59
C LEU A 257 10.80 12.36 27.48
N ILE A 258 10.27 11.45 26.65
CA ILE A 258 11.01 10.87 25.53
C ILE A 258 11.36 11.95 24.50
N GLY A 259 10.40 12.82 24.16
CA GLY A 259 10.63 13.90 23.21
C GLY A 259 11.73 14.86 23.68
N ALA A 260 11.72 15.24 24.95
CA ALA A 260 12.77 16.09 25.54
C ALA A 260 14.16 15.42 25.49
N ALA A 261 14.23 14.11 25.75
CA ALA A 261 15.49 13.35 25.71
C ALA A 261 16.06 13.18 24.29
N LEU A 262 15.19 13.06 23.29
CA LEU A 262 15.60 12.87 21.90
C LEU A 262 15.89 14.19 21.17
N LEU A 263 15.30 15.30 21.61
CA LEU A 263 15.42 16.60 20.95
C LEU A 263 16.87 17.07 20.70
N PRO A 264 17.83 16.87 21.60
CA PRO A 264 19.24 17.28 21.38
C PRO A 264 20.02 16.32 20.47
N LEU A 265 19.51 15.13 20.16
CA LEU A 265 20.20 14.11 19.41
C LEU A 265 19.96 14.25 17.90
N SER A 266 20.99 14.02 17.10
CA SER A 266 20.85 13.95 15.63
C SER A 266 20.26 12.61 15.18
N LYS A 267 19.66 12.58 13.99
CA LYS A 267 19.20 11.34 13.33
C LYS A 267 20.29 10.27 13.27
N SER A 268 21.52 10.68 12.99
CA SER A 268 22.68 9.78 12.95
C SER A 268 22.99 9.15 14.31
N GLU A 269 23.00 9.94 15.39
CA GLU A 269 23.23 9.44 16.74
C GLU A 269 22.09 8.52 17.20
N ILE A 270 20.84 8.87 16.90
CA ILE A 270 19.67 8.04 17.21
C ILE A 270 19.76 6.69 16.48
N ARG A 271 20.08 6.69 15.18
CA ARG A 271 20.25 5.46 14.39
C ARG A 271 21.34 4.56 15.01
N LYS A 272 22.48 5.13 15.39
CA LYS A 272 23.58 4.39 16.02
C LYS A 272 23.16 3.76 17.35
N ARG A 273 22.49 4.51 18.23
CA ARG A 273 21.99 4.00 19.51
C ARG A 273 20.93 2.92 19.33
N ALA A 274 19.97 3.14 18.42
CA ALA A 274 18.90 2.18 18.13
C ALA A 274 19.46 0.84 17.62
N THR A 275 20.45 0.88 16.72
CA THR A 275 21.14 -0.30 16.21
C THR A 275 21.88 -1.04 17.34
N ALA A 276 22.60 -0.32 18.19
CA ALA A 276 23.32 -0.92 19.31
C ALA A 276 22.39 -1.56 20.36
N ALA A 277 21.27 -0.90 20.64
CA ALA A 277 20.25 -1.39 21.58
C ALA A 277 19.25 -2.38 20.96
N ARG A 278 19.31 -2.61 19.64
CA ARG A 278 18.33 -3.43 18.87
C ARG A 278 16.89 -2.98 19.05
N ILE A 279 16.66 -1.68 19.15
CA ILE A 279 15.33 -1.09 19.29
C ILE A 279 14.76 -0.76 17.91
N PRO A 280 13.49 -1.08 17.66
CA PRO A 280 12.79 -0.67 16.44
C PRO A 280 12.55 0.85 16.41
N ALA A 281 13.53 1.60 15.92
CA ALA A 281 13.44 3.04 15.71
C ALA A 281 13.89 3.38 14.29
N GLY A 282 13.12 4.23 13.61
CA GLY A 282 13.40 4.68 12.25
C GLY A 282 13.45 6.20 12.18
N VAL A 283 14.57 6.75 11.68
CA VAL A 283 14.64 8.19 11.41
C VAL A 283 13.85 8.52 10.15
N VAL A 284 13.11 9.63 10.19
CA VAL A 284 12.36 10.11 9.02
C VAL A 284 13.34 10.67 8.00
N GLN A 285 13.35 10.09 6.82
CA GLN A 285 14.24 10.46 5.73
C GLN A 285 13.51 11.22 4.63
N THR A 286 14.20 12.15 4.00
CA THR A 286 13.79 12.70 2.71
C THR A 286 14.07 11.69 1.60
N PHE A 287 13.45 11.84 0.43
CA PHE A 287 13.75 10.96 -0.70
C PHE A 287 15.21 11.06 -1.16
N GLY A 288 15.85 12.23 -1.00
CA GLY A 288 17.27 12.40 -1.27
C GLY A 288 18.14 11.56 -0.33
N GLU A 289 17.82 11.55 0.96
CA GLU A 289 18.51 10.70 1.95
C GLU A 289 18.31 9.21 1.65
N VAL A 290 17.08 8.78 1.32
CA VAL A 290 16.79 7.38 0.96
C VAL A 290 17.58 6.89 -0.26
N LEU A 291 17.77 7.75 -1.26
CA LEU A 291 18.52 7.39 -2.47
C LEU A 291 20.05 7.44 -2.28
N SER A 292 20.52 8.03 -1.18
CA SER A 292 21.95 8.17 -0.85
C SER A 292 22.42 7.18 0.22
N ASP A 293 21.51 6.44 0.85
CA ASP A 293 21.77 5.44 1.90
C ASP A 293 22.02 4.08 1.25
#